data_0c53fb2c6093d3060ed1a04a220a7997
#
_entry.id   0c53fb2c6093d3060ed1a04a220a7997
#
_cell.length_a   1.000
_cell.length_b   1.000
_cell.length_c   1.000
_cell.angle_alpha   90.00
_cell.angle_beta   90.00
_cell.angle_gamma   90.00
#
_symmetry.space_group_name_H-M   'P 1'
#
loop_
_entity.id
_entity.type
_entity.pdbx_description
1 polymer ?
#
loop_
_entity_poly.entity_id
_entity_poly.type
_entity_poly.pdbx_seq_one_letter_code
_entity_poly.pdbx_strand_id
1 'polypeptide(L)'
;MLPTLSCKPPVANSEQQSPEQVWKKANIHSYEFLLRINCFCSPETIGPHKIQVKADTIFSVNGIPYDRAKSYVILKTIPDLFRFIKESDARTPFRKSVVYDSAYGFPTSLYYDYDERIADEEIGYIITEFRKN
;
A
#
# COMPACT_ATOMS: atom_id res chain seq x y z
N MET A 1 -2.72 -47.42 11.01
CA MET A 1 -2.39 -46.66 10.81
C MET A 1 -2.19 -45.81 10.56
N LEU A 2 -2.20 -45.28 10.80
CA LEU A 2 -1.93 -44.35 10.57
C LEU A 2 -1.81 -43.41 10.35
N PRO A 3 -1.81 -43.42 10.44
CA PRO A 3 -1.55 -42.43 10.18
C PRO A 3 -1.50 -41.48 10.00
N THR A 4 -1.56 -41.29 10.18
CA THR A 4 -1.45 -40.31 9.96
C THR A 4 -1.30 -39.41 9.91
N LEU A 5 -1.32 -39.40 10.19
CA LEU A 5 -1.07 -38.46 10.09
C LEU A 5 -0.91 -37.55 9.89
N SER A 6 -1.01 -37.50 9.95
CA SER A 6 -0.89 -36.57 9.68
C SER A 6 -0.43 -35.71 9.60
N CYS A 7 -0.09 -35.70 9.72
CA CYS A 7 0.47 -34.69 9.73
C CYS A 7 0.60 -33.61 9.06
N LYS A 8 0.35 -33.21 8.80
CA LYS A 8 0.36 -32.20 8.16
C LYS A 8 0.42 -30.91 8.67
N PRO A 9 0.57 -30.56 9.64
CA PRO A 9 0.39 -29.27 10.22
C PRO A 9 1.35 -28.22 9.78
N PRO A 10 2.60 -28.44 9.63
CA PRO A 10 3.45 -27.36 9.14
C PRO A 10 3.06 -26.87 7.77
N VAL A 11 2.35 -27.71 7.05
CA VAL A 11 1.87 -27.31 5.73
C VAL A 11 0.97 -26.10 5.81
N ALA A 12 0.12 -26.00 6.85
CA ALA A 12 -0.78 -24.88 6.97
C ALA A 12 -0.01 -23.56 7.02
N ASN A 13 1.11 -23.51 7.75
CA ASN A 13 1.90 -22.30 7.83
C ASN A 13 2.55 -21.94 6.51
N SER A 14 3.05 -22.92 5.79
CA SER A 14 3.71 -22.66 4.52
C SER A 14 2.73 -22.20 3.45
N GLU A 15 1.43 -22.42 3.67
CA GLU A 15 0.40 -21.98 2.73
C GLU A 15 -0.12 -20.59 3.03
N GLN A 16 0.26 -20.01 4.14
CA GLN A 16 -0.14 -18.65 4.45
C GLN A 16 0.49 -17.68 3.47
N GLN A 17 -0.35 -16.85 2.86
CA GLN A 17 0.11 -15.89 1.90
C GLN A 17 0.30 -14.54 2.55
N SER A 18 1.35 -13.83 2.16
CA SER A 18 1.53 -12.45 2.57
C SER A 18 0.49 -11.58 1.87
N PRO A 19 0.18 -10.41 2.42
CA PRO A 19 -0.74 -9.49 1.75
C PRO A 19 -0.33 -9.16 0.32
N GLU A 20 0.97 -9.01 0.07
CA GLU A 20 1.45 -8.73 -1.29
C GLU A 20 1.17 -9.91 -2.22
N GLN A 21 1.30 -11.14 -1.74
CA GLN A 21 0.98 -12.31 -2.55
C GLN A 21 -0.51 -12.37 -2.86
N VAL A 22 -1.37 -12.03 -1.89
CA VAL A 22 -2.82 -11.96 -2.12
C VAL A 22 -3.12 -10.95 -3.21
N TRP A 23 -2.51 -9.77 -3.14
CA TRP A 23 -2.69 -8.75 -4.16
C TRP A 23 -2.26 -9.22 -5.54
N LYS A 24 -1.09 -9.83 -5.64
CA LYS A 24 -0.59 -10.33 -6.92
C LYS A 24 -1.48 -11.42 -7.50
N LYS A 25 -2.00 -12.30 -6.67
CA LYS A 25 -2.90 -13.38 -7.13
C LYS A 25 -4.23 -12.82 -7.62
N ALA A 26 -4.69 -11.70 -7.09
CA ALA A 26 -5.92 -11.08 -7.53
C ALA A 26 -5.83 -10.57 -8.96
N ASN A 27 -4.61 -10.37 -9.47
CA ASN A 27 -4.36 -9.98 -10.85
C ASN A 27 -5.09 -8.69 -11.24
N ILE A 28 -5.04 -7.70 -10.35
CA ILE A 28 -5.71 -6.41 -10.55
C ILE A 28 -4.68 -5.40 -11.05
N HIS A 29 -4.88 -4.89 -12.25
CA HIS A 29 -3.94 -3.95 -12.87
C HIS A 29 -4.59 -2.61 -13.21
N SER A 30 -5.91 -2.55 -13.17
CA SER A 30 -6.66 -1.32 -13.43
C SER A 30 -7.67 -1.15 -12.31
N TYR A 31 -7.63 0.02 -11.66
CA TYR A 31 -8.44 0.27 -10.46
C TYR A 31 -8.42 1.76 -10.13
N GLU A 32 -9.24 2.15 -9.15
CA GLU A 32 -9.21 3.51 -8.65
C GLU A 32 -9.35 3.51 -7.13
N PHE A 33 -8.88 4.57 -6.50
CA PHE A 33 -9.00 4.72 -5.05
C PHE A 33 -8.76 6.18 -4.66
N LEU A 34 -9.13 6.52 -3.43
CA LEU A 34 -8.76 7.80 -2.83
C LEU A 34 -7.51 7.59 -1.98
N LEU A 35 -6.51 8.43 -2.20
CA LEU A 35 -5.26 8.39 -1.44
C LEU A 35 -5.13 9.66 -0.60
N ARG A 36 -4.93 9.47 0.70
CA ARG A 36 -4.61 10.57 1.60
C ARG A 36 -3.19 10.36 2.10
N ILE A 37 -2.41 11.44 2.07
CA ILE A 37 -1.02 11.39 2.52
C ILE A 37 -0.93 12.14 3.83
N ASN A 38 -0.47 11.46 4.88
CA ASN A 38 -0.24 12.08 6.18
C ASN A 38 1.24 12.42 6.29
N CYS A 39 1.54 13.71 6.29
CA CYS A 39 2.90 14.20 6.34
C CYS A 39 2.88 15.60 6.91
N PHE A 40 4.05 16.10 7.24
CA PHE A 40 4.22 17.49 7.65
C PHE A 40 4.34 18.33 6.37
N CYS A 41 3.21 18.51 5.67
CA CYS A 41 3.20 19.07 4.32
C CYS A 41 1.93 19.87 4.07
N SER A 42 1.84 20.47 2.87
CA SER A 42 0.73 21.36 2.53
C SER A 42 -0.57 20.58 2.32
N PRO A 43 -1.74 21.25 2.47
CA PRO A 43 -3.02 20.60 2.21
C PRO A 43 -3.13 20.02 0.80
N GLU A 44 -2.52 20.64 -0.20
CA GLU A 44 -2.54 20.12 -1.57
C GLU A 44 -1.85 18.76 -1.66
N THR A 45 -0.80 18.56 -0.87
CA THR A 45 -0.10 17.28 -0.83
C THR A 45 -0.91 16.23 -0.08
N ILE A 46 -1.57 16.64 1.01
CA ILE A 46 -2.33 15.69 1.85
C ILE A 46 -3.49 15.06 1.07
N GLY A 47 -4.19 15.83 0.25
CA GLY A 47 -5.32 15.33 -0.51
C GLY A 47 -6.65 15.42 0.23
N PRO A 48 -7.61 14.53 -0.03
CA PRO A 48 -7.47 13.24 -0.75
C PRO A 48 -7.30 13.41 -2.27
N HIS A 49 -6.62 12.45 -2.85
CA HIS A 49 -6.39 12.41 -4.29
C HIS A 49 -7.13 11.22 -4.87
N LYS A 50 -7.99 11.46 -5.87
CA LYS A 50 -8.64 10.36 -6.58
C LYS A 50 -7.72 9.86 -7.67
N ILE A 51 -7.18 8.69 -7.48
CA ILE A 51 -6.18 8.11 -8.37
C ILE A 51 -6.82 7.01 -9.20
N GLN A 52 -6.68 7.11 -10.52
CA GLN A 52 -7.09 6.06 -11.44
C GLN A 52 -5.84 5.44 -12.04
N VAL A 53 -5.76 4.12 -11.96
CA VAL A 53 -4.62 3.34 -12.46
C VAL A 53 -5.10 2.48 -13.61
N LYS A 54 -4.34 2.46 -14.69
CA LYS A 54 -4.57 1.57 -15.83
C LYS A 54 -3.27 0.87 -16.18
N ALA A 55 -3.34 -0.44 -16.31
CA ALA A 55 -2.16 -1.25 -16.63
C ALA A 55 -1.00 -0.89 -15.69
N ASP A 56 -1.28 -0.83 -14.40
CA ASP A 56 -0.31 -0.58 -13.32
C ASP A 56 0.33 0.82 -13.35
N THR A 57 -0.22 1.75 -14.13
CA THR A 57 0.32 3.10 -14.25
C THR A 57 -0.77 4.11 -13.89
N ILE A 58 -0.40 5.17 -13.18
CA ILE A 58 -1.36 6.23 -12.86
C ILE A 58 -1.78 6.91 -14.15
N PHE A 59 -3.07 6.83 -14.43
CA PHE A 59 -3.68 7.38 -15.64
C PHE A 59 -4.20 8.80 -15.41
N SER A 60 -4.92 9.00 -14.31
CA SER A 60 -5.49 10.32 -14.00
C SER A 60 -5.51 10.54 -12.49
N VAL A 61 -5.51 11.80 -12.09
CA VAL A 61 -5.62 12.24 -10.71
C VAL A 61 -6.69 13.31 -10.64
N ASN A 62 -7.72 13.09 -9.84
CA ASN A 62 -8.84 14.01 -9.69
C ASN A 62 -9.50 14.34 -11.03
N GLY A 63 -9.56 13.34 -11.93
CA GLY A 63 -10.18 13.47 -13.24
C GLY A 63 -9.30 14.14 -14.29
N ILE A 64 -8.07 14.47 -13.97
CA ILE A 64 -7.15 15.13 -14.90
C ILE A 64 -6.04 14.15 -15.29
N PRO A 65 -5.71 14.03 -16.59
CA PRO A 65 -4.61 13.15 -16.98
C PRO A 65 -3.35 13.47 -16.20
N TYR A 66 -2.72 12.42 -15.69
CA TYR A 66 -1.57 12.58 -14.82
C TYR A 66 -0.28 12.74 -15.61
N ASP A 67 0.47 13.81 -15.29
CA ASP A 67 1.80 14.03 -15.86
C ASP A 67 2.79 14.09 -14.71
N ARG A 68 3.56 13.02 -14.55
CA ARG A 68 4.50 12.88 -13.44
C ARG A 68 5.56 13.99 -13.46
N ALA A 69 5.93 14.45 -14.65
CA ALA A 69 6.97 15.47 -14.78
C ALA A 69 6.51 16.83 -14.25
N LYS A 70 5.19 17.03 -14.17
CA LYS A 70 4.62 18.30 -13.72
C LYS A 70 4.05 18.24 -12.31
N SER A 71 4.14 17.09 -11.66
CA SER A 71 3.55 16.90 -10.33
C SER A 71 4.58 17.18 -9.25
N TYR A 72 4.17 17.95 -8.26
CA TYR A 72 4.97 18.19 -7.06
C TYR A 72 4.72 17.11 -6.01
N VAL A 73 3.68 16.32 -6.18
CA VAL A 73 3.31 15.29 -5.23
C VAL A 73 3.64 13.93 -5.82
N ILE A 74 4.43 13.14 -5.09
CA ILE A 74 4.75 11.79 -5.52
C ILE A 74 3.61 10.89 -5.08
N LEU A 75 2.76 10.55 -6.05
CA LEU A 75 1.63 9.66 -5.81
C LEU A 75 2.04 8.21 -6.04
N LYS A 76 1.30 7.28 -5.44
CA LYS A 76 1.69 5.88 -5.44
C LYS A 76 0.56 4.99 -5.93
N THR A 77 0.93 4.00 -6.74
CA THR A 77 0.06 2.87 -7.06
C THR A 77 0.12 1.88 -5.89
N ILE A 78 -0.71 0.83 -5.95
CA ILE A 78 -0.66 -0.22 -4.94
C ILE A 78 0.72 -0.91 -4.91
N PRO A 79 1.30 -1.32 -6.07
CA PRO A 79 2.66 -1.87 -6.04
C PRO A 79 3.69 -0.90 -5.45
N ASP A 80 3.54 0.40 -5.70
CA ASP A 80 4.44 1.40 -5.12
C ASP A 80 4.35 1.41 -3.60
N LEU A 81 3.14 1.24 -3.06
CA LEU A 81 2.95 1.20 -1.61
C LEU A 81 3.63 -0.03 -1.00
N PHE A 82 3.52 -1.18 -1.65
CA PHE A 82 4.23 -2.38 -1.17
C PHE A 82 5.74 -2.17 -1.18
N ARG A 83 6.26 -1.52 -2.22
CA ARG A 83 7.69 -1.21 -2.29
C ARG A 83 8.08 -0.25 -1.18
N PHE A 84 7.25 0.77 -0.94
CA PHE A 84 7.50 1.73 0.12
C PHE A 84 7.57 1.05 1.49
N ILE A 85 6.68 0.10 1.76
CA ILE A 85 6.69 -0.65 3.01
C ILE A 85 8.00 -1.42 3.16
N LYS A 86 8.42 -2.09 2.10
CA LYS A 86 9.65 -2.90 2.12
C LYS A 86 10.87 -2.02 2.37
N GLU A 87 10.95 -0.89 1.70
CA GLU A 87 12.08 0.04 1.86
C GLU A 87 12.06 0.69 3.24
N SER A 88 10.87 1.02 3.74
CA SER A 88 10.74 1.63 5.04
C SER A 88 11.11 0.66 6.17
N ASP A 89 10.69 -0.60 6.05
CA ASP A 89 11.06 -1.62 7.04
C ASP A 89 12.58 -1.81 7.11
N ALA A 90 13.27 -1.69 5.97
CA ALA A 90 14.72 -1.82 5.92
C ALA A 90 15.45 -0.70 6.67
N ARG A 91 14.76 0.42 6.92
CA ARG A 91 15.34 1.55 7.66
C ARG A 91 15.22 1.42 9.17
N THR A 92 14.69 0.29 9.67
CA THR A 92 14.44 0.06 11.09
C THR A 92 13.70 1.24 11.72
N PRO A 93 12.43 1.46 11.38
CA PRO A 93 11.69 2.62 11.89
C PRO A 93 11.51 2.56 13.40
N PHE A 94 11.44 3.74 14.03
CA PHE A 94 11.14 3.85 15.44
C PHE A 94 9.73 3.33 15.73
N ARG A 95 8.76 3.65 14.86
CA ARG A 95 7.37 3.23 15.02
C ARG A 95 6.75 2.99 13.65
N LYS A 96 5.92 1.96 13.55
CA LYS A 96 5.21 1.70 12.30
C LYS A 96 3.86 1.05 12.56
N SER A 97 2.95 1.21 11.60
CA SER A 97 1.67 0.55 11.59
C SER A 97 1.25 0.33 10.15
N VAL A 98 0.84 -0.89 9.80
CA VAL A 98 0.34 -1.20 8.47
C VAL A 98 -0.90 -2.08 8.61
N VAL A 99 -1.99 -1.68 7.93
CA VAL A 99 -3.23 -2.45 7.89
C VAL A 99 -3.51 -2.81 6.43
N TYR A 100 -3.91 -4.04 6.19
CA TYR A 100 -4.14 -4.56 4.84
C TYR A 100 -5.60 -4.91 4.63
N ASP A 101 -6.06 -4.76 3.38
CA ASP A 101 -7.40 -5.16 2.99
C ASP A 101 -7.55 -6.68 3.08
N SER A 102 -8.66 -7.14 3.67
CA SER A 102 -8.86 -8.57 3.89
C SER A 102 -9.18 -9.33 2.61
N ALA A 103 -9.72 -8.66 1.59
CA ALA A 103 -10.11 -9.33 0.36
C ALA A 103 -8.99 -9.37 -0.67
N TYR A 104 -8.32 -8.24 -0.88
CA TYR A 104 -7.33 -8.11 -1.95
C TYR A 104 -5.91 -7.91 -1.47
N GLY A 105 -5.70 -7.70 -0.19
CA GLY A 105 -4.36 -7.63 0.39
C GLY A 105 -3.64 -6.29 0.28
N PHE A 106 -4.19 -5.30 -0.42
CA PHE A 106 -3.49 -4.02 -0.54
C PHE A 106 -3.46 -3.28 0.80
N PRO A 107 -2.46 -2.40 1.01
CA PRO A 107 -2.43 -1.62 2.25
C PRO A 107 -3.55 -0.59 2.28
N THR A 108 -4.40 -0.63 3.31
CA THR A 108 -5.45 0.38 3.48
C THR A 108 -4.93 1.55 4.29
N SER A 109 -3.97 1.31 5.16
CA SER A 109 -3.40 2.35 6.02
C SER A 109 -1.97 1.94 6.35
N LEU A 110 -1.05 2.87 6.24
CA LEU A 110 0.31 2.64 6.67
C LEU A 110 0.88 3.91 7.26
N TYR A 111 1.76 3.75 8.24
CA TYR A 111 2.36 4.86 8.95
C TYR A 111 3.76 4.46 9.39
N TYR A 112 4.71 5.33 9.13
CA TYR A 112 6.11 5.14 9.51
C TYR A 112 6.65 6.39 10.18
N ASP A 113 7.28 6.21 11.33
CA ASP A 113 8.01 7.24 12.05
C ASP A 113 9.44 6.74 12.19
N TYR A 114 10.37 7.40 11.53
CA TYR A 114 11.75 6.94 11.49
C TYR A 114 12.57 7.45 12.68
N ASP A 115 12.17 8.57 13.28
CA ASP A 115 12.91 9.14 14.41
C ASP A 115 11.93 9.91 15.29
N GLU A 116 11.79 9.46 16.55
CA GLU A 116 10.83 10.10 17.47
C GLU A 116 11.13 11.56 17.77
N ARG A 117 12.36 12.00 17.49
CA ARG A 117 12.80 13.36 17.79
C ARG A 117 12.55 14.33 16.64
N ILE A 118 12.18 13.83 15.48
CA ILE A 118 12.04 14.64 14.26
C ILE A 118 10.63 14.45 13.70
N ALA A 119 9.79 15.48 13.81
CA ALA A 119 8.38 15.38 13.42
C ALA A 119 8.18 15.17 11.92
N ASP A 120 9.05 15.74 11.08
CA ASP A 120 8.91 15.61 9.64
C ASP A 120 9.49 14.30 9.08
N GLU A 121 9.96 13.42 9.97
CA GLU A 121 10.35 12.06 9.58
C GLU A 121 9.17 11.09 9.63
N GLU A 122 7.95 11.59 9.83
CA GLU A 122 6.74 10.78 9.83
C GLU A 122 6.05 10.84 8.48
N ILE A 123 5.56 9.69 8.02
CA ILE A 123 4.79 9.64 6.79
C ILE A 123 3.78 8.51 6.87
N GLY A 124 2.59 8.78 6.35
CA GLY A 124 1.54 7.78 6.30
C GLY A 124 0.73 7.90 5.02
N TYR A 125 0.08 6.81 4.65
CA TYR A 125 -0.82 6.76 3.50
C TYR A 125 -2.09 6.06 3.92
N ILE A 126 -3.24 6.59 3.50
CA ILE A 126 -4.54 5.99 3.77
C ILE A 126 -5.27 5.83 2.44
N ILE A 127 -5.74 4.62 2.18
CA ILE A 127 -6.49 4.30 0.97
C ILE A 127 -7.93 4.03 1.36
N THR A 128 -8.85 4.72 0.69
CA THR A 128 -10.28 4.49 0.82
C THR A 128 -10.92 4.37 -0.55
N GLU A 129 -12.16 3.88 -0.59
CA GLU A 129 -12.98 3.80 -1.80
C GLU A 129 -12.27 3.11 -2.96
N PHE A 130 -11.62 2.01 -2.65
CA PHE A 130 -10.96 1.19 -3.68
C PHE A 130 -12.01 0.48 -4.53
N ARG A 131 -11.83 0.54 -5.85
CA ARG A 131 -12.65 -0.20 -6.81
C ARG A 131 -11.77 -0.71 -7.93
N LYS A 132 -11.90 -2.00 -8.22
CA LYS A 132 -11.22 -2.55 -9.39
C LYS A 132 -12.10 -2.33 -10.62
N ASN A 133 -11.45 -2.16 -11.75
CA ASN A 133 -12.15 -1.97 -13.02
C ASN A 133 -12.19 -3.24 -13.84
#